data_22500c25a4a70b32bc7ac0a1361cd5b4
#
_entry.id   22500c25a4a70b32bc7ac0a1361cd5b4
#
_cell.length_a   1.000
_cell.length_b   1.000
_cell.length_c   1.000
_cell.angle_alpha   90.00
_cell.angle_beta   90.00
_cell.angle_gamma   90.00
#
_symmetry.space_group_name_H-M   'P 1'
#
loop_
_entity.id
_entity.type
_entity.pdbx_description
1 polymer ?
#
loop_
_entity_poly.entity_id
_entity_poly.type
_entity_poly.pdbx_seq_one_letter_code
_entity_poly.pdbx_strand_id
1 'polypeptide(L)'
;MKKIISLISLILVAILVTGCGGASSGTITCKTEARGTDPTTVTYEKYVVENNKVVEYTKYNTLKFSNDYLNKVPMETILEVYNKDTEITVEKVDGNTLKTTVKAPRNYYADMESDNMIETIRASLEDNEFSLYKYTCEVE
;
A
#
# COMPACT_ATOMS: atom_id res chain seq x y z
N MET A 1 -1.17 41.10 -26.66
CA MET A 1 -2.42 40.32 -26.75
C MET A 1 -2.21 38.84 -27.11
N LYS A 2 -1.37 38.47 -28.06
CA LYS A 2 -1.15 37.04 -28.43
C LYS A 2 -0.61 36.15 -27.27
N LYS A 3 0.20 36.68 -26.36
CA LYS A 3 0.75 35.91 -25.22
C LYS A 3 -0.28 35.66 -24.12
N ILE A 4 -1.24 36.54 -23.92
CA ILE A 4 -2.30 36.41 -22.91
C ILE A 4 -3.33 35.35 -23.33
N ILE A 5 -3.66 35.30 -24.62
CA ILE A 5 -4.60 34.32 -25.18
C ILE A 5 -4.01 32.90 -25.04
N SER A 6 -2.69 32.75 -25.25
CA SER A 6 -2.01 31.45 -25.07
C SER A 6 -2.03 30.97 -23.63
N LEU A 7 -1.86 31.89 -22.65
CA LEU A 7 -1.89 31.55 -21.23
C LEU A 7 -3.30 31.15 -20.76
N ILE A 8 -4.33 31.85 -21.22
CA ILE A 8 -5.74 31.54 -20.92
C ILE A 8 -6.12 30.19 -21.53
N SER A 9 -5.66 29.90 -22.75
CA SER A 9 -5.89 28.61 -23.38
C SER A 9 -5.24 27.45 -22.65
N LEU A 10 -4.02 27.66 -22.09
CA LEU A 10 -3.32 26.66 -21.31
C LEU A 10 -4.01 26.39 -19.95
N ILE A 11 -4.53 27.45 -19.31
CA ILE A 11 -5.28 27.33 -18.06
C ILE A 11 -6.63 26.64 -18.30
N LEU A 12 -7.29 26.94 -19.41
CA LEU A 12 -8.56 26.30 -19.76
C LEU A 12 -8.40 24.81 -20.06
N VAL A 13 -7.31 24.41 -20.70
CA VAL A 13 -6.97 22.99 -20.93
C VAL A 13 -6.67 22.28 -19.62
N ALA A 14 -5.97 22.93 -18.68
CA ALA A 14 -5.71 22.36 -17.37
C ALA A 14 -7.00 22.16 -16.54
N ILE A 15 -7.95 23.10 -16.63
CA ILE A 15 -9.25 22.99 -15.94
C ILE A 15 -10.14 21.91 -16.58
N LEU A 16 -10.06 21.71 -17.89
CA LEU A 16 -10.81 20.65 -18.57
C LEU A 16 -10.30 19.23 -18.25
N VAL A 17 -9.04 19.10 -17.86
CA VAL A 17 -8.47 17.81 -17.44
C VAL A 17 -8.82 17.48 -15.97
N THR A 18 -9.16 18.49 -15.15
CA THR A 18 -9.51 18.30 -13.74
C THR A 18 -11.02 18.29 -13.47
N GLY A 19 -11.85 18.52 -14.47
CA GLY A 19 -13.28 18.68 -14.29
C GLY A 19 -14.11 17.78 -15.19
N CYS A 20 -14.40 16.58 -14.78
CA CYS A 20 -15.60 15.76 -14.97
C CYS A 20 -15.25 14.29 -14.96
N GLY A 21 -15.56 13.58 -13.87
CA GLY A 21 -15.77 12.12 -13.88
C GLY A 21 -14.69 11.30 -14.59
N GLY A 22 -13.43 11.75 -14.59
CA GLY A 22 -12.32 11.00 -15.15
C GLY A 22 -12.07 9.74 -14.32
N ALA A 23 -11.72 8.65 -14.98
CA ALA A 23 -11.33 7.42 -14.34
C ALA A 23 -10.22 7.70 -13.30
N SER A 24 -10.31 7.11 -12.12
CA SER A 24 -9.28 7.29 -11.08
C SER A 24 -7.98 6.61 -11.51
N SER A 25 -6.89 7.34 -11.37
CA SER A 25 -5.53 6.81 -11.55
C SER A 25 -4.64 7.37 -10.47
N GLY A 26 -3.75 6.55 -9.92
CA GLY A 26 -2.85 6.91 -8.84
C GLY A 26 -2.41 5.69 -8.04
N THR A 27 -1.68 5.94 -6.98
CA THR A 27 -1.26 4.91 -6.04
C THR A 27 -1.97 5.11 -4.71
N ILE A 28 -2.58 4.06 -4.17
CA ILE A 28 -3.10 4.04 -2.81
C ILE A 28 -2.31 3.03 -1.98
N THR A 29 -1.82 3.48 -0.83
CA THR A 29 -1.11 2.63 0.14
C THR A 29 -1.88 2.63 1.44
N CYS A 30 -2.36 1.47 1.85
CA CYS A 30 -3.08 1.26 3.09
C CYS A 30 -2.21 0.47 4.07
N LYS A 31 -2.19 0.90 5.33
CA LYS A 31 -1.42 0.24 6.40
C LYS A 31 -2.27 -0.07 7.61
N THR A 32 -1.96 -1.18 8.27
CA THR A 32 -2.49 -1.55 9.58
C THR A 32 -1.38 -2.05 10.48
N GLU A 33 -1.50 -1.80 11.78
CA GLU A 33 -0.50 -2.17 12.79
C GLU A 33 -1.10 -3.15 13.78
N ALA A 34 -0.42 -4.30 13.96
CA ALA A 34 -0.71 -5.23 15.05
C ALA A 34 0.02 -4.76 16.32
N ARG A 35 -0.74 -4.25 17.28
CA ARG A 35 -0.21 -3.75 18.55
C ARG A 35 -0.13 -4.85 19.60
N GLY A 36 0.81 -4.70 20.53
CA GLY A 36 0.96 -5.60 21.69
C GLY A 36 1.62 -6.93 21.37
N THR A 37 2.26 -7.05 20.21
CA THR A 37 3.03 -8.22 19.80
C THR A 37 4.52 -7.90 19.70
N ASP A 38 5.36 -8.90 19.85
CA ASP A 38 6.79 -8.83 19.55
C ASP A 38 7.12 -9.96 18.56
N PRO A 39 7.41 -9.62 17.29
CA PRO A 39 7.65 -8.27 16.76
C PRO A 39 6.38 -7.43 16.61
N THR A 40 6.54 -6.09 16.68
CA THR A 40 5.51 -5.18 16.19
C THR A 40 5.43 -5.32 14.68
N THR A 41 4.25 -5.64 14.17
CA THR A 41 4.05 -5.88 12.74
C THR A 41 3.17 -4.78 12.14
N VAL A 42 3.67 -4.15 11.07
CA VAL A 42 2.87 -3.24 10.23
C VAL A 42 2.70 -3.89 8.87
N THR A 43 1.44 -4.12 8.48
CA THR A 43 1.08 -4.64 7.17
C THR A 43 0.75 -3.49 6.23
N TYR A 44 1.29 -3.55 5.03
CA TYR A 44 1.05 -2.60 3.95
C TYR A 44 0.41 -3.31 2.76
N GLU A 45 -0.61 -2.68 2.20
CA GLU A 45 -1.23 -3.06 0.94
C GLU A 45 -1.15 -1.87 -0.01
N LYS A 46 -0.40 -2.02 -1.11
CA LYS A 46 -0.18 -0.98 -2.11
C LYS A 46 -0.84 -1.38 -3.42
N TYR A 47 -1.67 -0.50 -3.94
CA TYR A 47 -2.37 -0.67 -5.19
C TYR A 47 -2.00 0.45 -6.16
N VAL A 48 -1.60 0.10 -7.36
CA VAL A 48 -1.48 1.04 -8.48
C VAL A 48 -2.74 0.92 -9.32
N VAL A 49 -3.44 2.04 -9.48
CA VAL A 49 -4.70 2.14 -10.21
C VAL A 49 -4.49 2.94 -11.48
N GLU A 50 -4.94 2.41 -12.60
CA GLU A 50 -4.96 3.09 -13.89
C GLU A 50 -6.34 2.93 -14.52
N ASN A 51 -7.00 4.05 -14.84
CA ASN A 51 -8.32 4.06 -15.47
C ASN A 51 -9.35 3.19 -14.69
N ASN A 52 -9.43 3.36 -13.38
CA ASN A 52 -10.30 2.60 -12.47
C ASN A 52 -10.01 1.09 -12.40
N LYS A 53 -8.83 0.64 -12.79
CA LYS A 53 -8.40 -0.76 -12.68
C LYS A 53 -7.13 -0.86 -11.86
N VAL A 54 -7.06 -1.85 -10.98
CA VAL A 54 -5.83 -2.17 -10.28
C VAL A 54 -4.90 -2.90 -11.24
N VAL A 55 -3.81 -2.25 -11.63
CA VAL A 55 -2.79 -2.81 -12.55
C VAL A 55 -1.62 -3.45 -11.81
N GLU A 56 -1.38 -3.05 -10.56
CA GLU A 56 -0.36 -3.64 -9.71
C GLU A 56 -0.86 -3.72 -8.26
N TYR A 57 -0.58 -4.83 -7.59
CA TYR A 57 -0.85 -5.01 -6.18
C TYR A 57 0.36 -5.60 -5.48
N THR A 58 0.77 -4.99 -4.39
CA THR A 58 1.88 -5.45 -3.54
C THR A 58 1.43 -5.52 -2.08
N LYS A 59 1.75 -6.62 -1.41
CA LYS A 59 1.53 -6.80 0.02
C LYS A 59 2.84 -7.10 0.71
N TYR A 60 3.18 -6.31 1.73
CA TYR A 60 4.38 -6.51 2.52
C TYR A 60 4.16 -6.16 3.98
N ASN A 61 5.00 -6.72 4.85
CA ASN A 61 5.01 -6.41 6.26
C ASN A 61 6.37 -5.86 6.66
N THR A 62 6.38 -4.94 7.62
CA THR A 62 7.57 -4.60 8.41
C THR A 62 7.42 -5.19 9.80
N LEU A 63 8.43 -5.92 10.25
CA LEU A 63 8.47 -6.57 11.56
C LEU A 63 9.60 -5.93 12.36
N LYS A 64 9.26 -5.25 13.43
CA LYS A 64 10.22 -4.62 14.34
C LYS A 64 10.30 -5.41 15.64
N PHE A 65 11.46 -6.00 15.90
CA PHE A 65 11.75 -6.80 17.08
C PHE A 65 12.28 -5.92 18.23
N SER A 66 11.87 -6.22 19.44
CA SER A 66 12.44 -5.59 20.62
C SER A 66 13.86 -6.11 20.89
N ASN A 67 14.65 -5.32 21.62
CA ASN A 67 15.97 -5.76 22.08
C ASN A 67 15.87 -6.99 23.00
N ASP A 68 14.84 -7.06 23.83
CA ASP A 68 14.61 -8.21 24.72
C ASP A 68 14.35 -9.50 23.94
N TYR A 69 13.67 -9.41 22.81
CA TYR A 69 13.47 -10.55 21.92
C TYR A 69 14.78 -10.95 21.23
N LEU A 70 15.51 -9.98 20.69
CA LEU A 70 16.76 -10.21 19.96
C LEU A 70 17.90 -10.72 20.86
N ASN A 71 17.87 -10.41 22.15
CA ASN A 71 18.78 -10.99 23.14
C ASN A 71 18.56 -12.50 23.35
N LYS A 72 17.36 -13.00 23.07
CA LYS A 72 17.00 -14.43 23.17
C LYS A 72 17.12 -15.15 21.84
N VAL A 73 16.77 -14.48 20.75
CA VAL A 73 16.76 -15.03 19.38
C VAL A 73 17.49 -14.06 18.45
N PRO A 74 18.74 -14.36 18.07
CA PRO A 74 19.50 -13.50 17.16
C PRO A 74 18.81 -13.28 15.82
N MET A 75 18.99 -12.11 15.22
CA MET A 75 18.39 -11.73 13.94
C MET A 75 18.73 -12.73 12.82
N GLU A 76 19.92 -13.30 12.83
CA GLU A 76 20.36 -14.29 11.85
C GLU A 76 19.51 -15.56 11.92
N THR A 77 19.16 -16.02 13.12
CA THR A 77 18.24 -17.17 13.31
C THR A 77 16.84 -16.85 12.81
N ILE A 78 16.37 -15.64 13.06
CA ILE A 78 15.06 -15.18 12.55
C ILE A 78 15.06 -15.18 11.03
N LEU A 79 16.09 -14.62 10.39
CA LEU A 79 16.27 -14.61 8.95
C LEU A 79 16.27 -16.02 8.34
N GLU A 80 16.96 -16.97 8.98
CA GLU A 80 16.96 -18.36 8.52
C GLU A 80 15.57 -18.99 8.52
N VAL A 81 14.74 -18.66 9.50
CA VAL A 81 13.36 -19.16 9.59
C VAL A 81 12.51 -18.56 8.47
N TYR A 82 12.56 -17.23 8.30
CA TYR A 82 11.76 -16.55 7.28
C TYR A 82 12.19 -16.91 5.85
N ASN A 83 13.48 -17.15 5.61
CA ASN A 83 13.99 -17.55 4.30
C ASN A 83 13.56 -18.97 3.87
N LYS A 84 13.05 -19.79 4.80
CA LYS A 84 12.47 -21.10 4.46
C LYS A 84 11.06 -20.98 3.87
N ASP A 85 10.40 -19.86 4.07
CA ASP A 85 9.08 -19.59 3.51
C ASP A 85 9.23 -19.24 2.01
N THR A 86 8.69 -20.09 1.14
CA THR A 86 8.77 -19.92 -0.31
C THR A 86 7.78 -18.90 -0.86
N GLU A 87 6.77 -18.52 -0.09
CA GLU A 87 5.71 -17.60 -0.49
C GLU A 87 6.09 -16.12 -0.31
N ILE A 88 7.19 -15.85 0.40
CA ILE A 88 7.66 -14.50 0.67
C ILE A 88 9.11 -14.28 0.21
N THR A 89 9.47 -13.01 0.06
CA THR A 89 10.86 -12.55 0.07
C THR A 89 11.14 -11.81 1.36
N VAL A 90 12.36 -11.91 1.89
CA VAL A 90 12.76 -11.31 3.14
C VAL A 90 13.94 -10.39 2.93
N GLU A 91 13.87 -9.19 3.50
CA GLU A 91 14.92 -8.18 3.48
C GLU A 91 15.19 -7.69 4.90
N LYS A 92 16.46 -7.63 5.30
CA LYS A 92 16.88 -6.98 6.54
C LYS A 92 16.98 -5.48 6.28
N VAL A 93 16.11 -4.70 6.93
CA VAL A 93 16.07 -3.24 6.80
C VAL A 93 17.12 -2.59 7.67
N ASP A 94 17.21 -3.04 8.93
CA ASP A 94 18.21 -2.58 9.92
C ASP A 94 18.47 -3.68 10.99
N GLY A 95 19.13 -3.30 12.10
CA GLY A 95 19.53 -4.24 13.15
C GLY A 95 18.38 -4.97 13.83
N ASN A 96 17.18 -4.42 13.82
CA ASN A 96 16.01 -4.98 14.50
C ASN A 96 14.74 -5.05 13.65
N THR A 97 14.82 -4.75 12.35
CA THR A 97 13.66 -4.67 11.45
C THR A 97 13.84 -5.54 10.22
N LEU A 98 12.85 -6.38 9.93
CA LEU A 98 12.73 -7.11 8.69
C LEU A 98 11.57 -6.57 7.85
N LYS A 99 11.71 -6.67 6.53
CA LYS A 99 10.62 -6.51 5.58
C LYS A 99 10.36 -7.84 4.89
N THR A 100 9.12 -8.28 4.90
CA THR A 100 8.67 -9.47 4.18
C THR A 100 7.68 -9.07 3.10
N THR A 101 7.90 -9.51 1.87
CA THR A 101 7.02 -9.21 0.73
C THR A 101 6.41 -10.50 0.21
N VAL A 102 5.09 -10.54 0.08
CA VAL A 102 4.38 -11.69 -0.49
C VAL A 102 4.63 -11.76 -2.00
N LYS A 103 5.06 -12.91 -2.52
CA LYS A 103 5.46 -13.05 -3.93
C LYS A 103 4.28 -12.99 -4.90
N ALA A 104 3.14 -13.55 -4.52
CA ALA A 104 1.95 -13.59 -5.36
C ALA A 104 0.69 -13.26 -4.52
N PRO A 105 0.55 -12.01 -4.06
CA PRO A 105 -0.59 -11.64 -3.23
C PRO A 105 -1.88 -11.68 -4.05
N ARG A 106 -2.96 -12.19 -3.43
CA ARG A 106 -4.27 -12.20 -4.07
C ARG A 106 -4.83 -10.78 -4.11
N ASN A 107 -5.03 -10.27 -5.32
CA ASN A 107 -5.69 -8.99 -5.55
C ASN A 107 -7.20 -9.18 -5.62
N TYR A 108 -7.91 -8.77 -4.56
CA TYR A 108 -9.37 -8.87 -4.47
C TYR A 108 -10.11 -7.87 -5.37
N TYR A 109 -9.43 -6.85 -5.88
CA TYR A 109 -10.00 -5.80 -6.73
C TYR A 109 -9.66 -6.00 -8.22
N ALA A 110 -8.97 -7.10 -8.59
CA ALA A 110 -8.50 -7.33 -9.96
C ALA A 110 -9.63 -7.33 -10.99
N ASP A 111 -10.77 -7.93 -10.63
CA ASP A 111 -11.93 -8.09 -11.51
C ASP A 111 -13.10 -7.17 -11.10
N MET A 112 -12.87 -6.22 -10.20
CA MET A 112 -13.90 -5.32 -9.73
C MET A 112 -14.06 -4.14 -10.70
N GLU A 113 -15.31 -3.80 -11.00
CA GLU A 113 -15.67 -2.58 -11.73
C GLU A 113 -16.07 -1.49 -10.72
N SER A 114 -15.53 -0.29 -10.89
CA SER A 114 -15.83 0.87 -10.07
C SER A 114 -15.59 2.15 -10.85
N ASP A 115 -16.45 3.14 -10.68
CA ASP A 115 -16.27 4.48 -11.26
C ASP A 115 -15.18 5.29 -10.56
N ASN A 116 -14.79 4.87 -9.34
CA ASN A 116 -13.66 5.41 -8.59
C ASN A 116 -13.00 4.31 -7.76
N MET A 117 -12.08 3.57 -8.38
CA MET A 117 -11.42 2.44 -7.75
C MET A 117 -10.61 2.83 -6.50
N ILE A 118 -9.97 3.99 -6.50
CA ILE A 118 -9.17 4.47 -5.34
C ILE A 118 -10.08 4.64 -4.12
N GLU A 119 -11.21 5.32 -4.25
CA GLU A 119 -12.16 5.47 -3.14
C GLU A 119 -12.83 4.15 -2.74
N THR A 120 -13.07 3.26 -3.70
CA THR A 120 -13.59 1.92 -3.41
C THR A 120 -12.64 1.12 -2.53
N ILE A 121 -11.33 1.13 -2.84
CA ILE A 121 -10.30 0.47 -2.04
C ILE A 121 -10.21 1.13 -0.66
N ARG A 122 -10.15 2.46 -0.60
CA ARG A 122 -10.10 3.21 0.67
C ARG A 122 -11.27 2.85 1.58
N ALA A 123 -12.49 3.00 1.10
CA ALA A 123 -13.69 2.72 1.87
C ALA A 123 -13.76 1.25 2.33
N SER A 124 -13.39 0.32 1.46
CA SER A 124 -13.37 -1.11 1.79
C SER A 124 -12.40 -1.46 2.91
N LEU A 125 -11.25 -0.78 3.01
CA LEU A 125 -10.21 -1.07 4.00
C LEU A 125 -10.36 -0.22 5.27
N GLU A 126 -10.67 1.08 5.15
CA GLU A 126 -10.80 1.98 6.31
C GLU A 126 -12.12 1.80 7.06
N ASP A 127 -13.23 1.62 6.33
CA ASP A 127 -14.58 1.56 6.90
C ASP A 127 -15.04 0.14 7.25
N ASN A 128 -14.15 -0.83 7.19
CA ASN A 128 -14.48 -2.22 7.51
C ASN A 128 -14.70 -2.39 9.02
N GLU A 129 -15.93 -2.19 9.47
CA GLU A 129 -16.34 -2.32 10.88
C GLU A 129 -16.18 -3.74 11.43
N PHE A 130 -16.12 -4.75 10.57
CA PHE A 130 -15.93 -6.15 10.93
C PHE A 130 -14.46 -6.58 11.02
N SER A 131 -13.54 -5.71 10.62
CA SER A 131 -12.10 -6.00 10.71
C SER A 131 -11.56 -5.71 12.10
N LEU A 132 -10.86 -6.69 12.66
CA LEU A 132 -10.05 -6.49 13.87
C LEU A 132 -8.89 -5.51 13.66
N TYR A 133 -8.57 -5.23 12.40
CA TYR A 133 -7.47 -4.38 11.96
C TYR A 133 -8.03 -3.16 11.25
N LYS A 134 -7.78 -1.99 11.81
CA LYS A 134 -8.12 -0.72 11.15
C LYS A 134 -6.98 -0.33 10.22
N TYR A 135 -7.32 -0.12 8.96
CA TYR A 135 -6.39 0.42 7.97
C TYR A 135 -6.44 1.95 7.96
N THR A 136 -5.32 2.54 7.59
CA THR A 136 -5.20 3.96 7.25
C THR A 136 -4.59 4.04 5.86
N CYS A 137 -5.25 4.75 4.94
CA CYS A 137 -4.84 4.82 3.54
C CYS A 137 -4.34 6.20 3.16
N GLU A 138 -3.28 6.24 2.36
CA GLU A 138 -2.69 7.44 1.77
C GLU A 138 -2.73 7.28 0.24
N VAL A 139 -3.08 8.37 -0.47
CA VAL A 139 -3.15 8.42 -1.94
C VAL A 139 -2.08 9.35 -2.46
N GLU A 140 -1.31 8.87 -3.46
CA GLU A 140 -0.27 9.61 -4.18
C GLU A 140 -0.66 9.81 -5.65
#